data_56ad1bf1706e4d9a8529871329f32066
#
_entry.id   56ad1bf1706e4d9a8529871329f32066
#
_cell.length_a   1.000
_cell.length_b   1.000
_cell.length_c   1.000
_cell.angle_alpha   90.00
_cell.angle_beta   90.00
_cell.angle_gamma   90.00
#
_symmetry.space_group_name_H-M   'P 1'
#
loop_
_entity.id
_entity.type
_entity.pdbx_description
1 polymer ?
#
loop_
_entity_poly.entity_id
_entity_poly.type
_entity_poly.pdbx_seq_one_letter_code
_entity_poly.pdbx_strand_id
1 'polypeptide(L)'
;EIENIWNGLKPPYVDLIKWLKNQGKYPKVEISETFHTMMLANSINLKKDAVKINPNDYLAEYKWDGIRIQISCKNNNTKIFSRTGEDISHSFPEILINSKKLLVLDGELLAGKDFTPFPFGILQKRLNKKSPSKKLLISNPVFVRLYDILFYNELDIRDLSIIERKKFLEKFFLSISENKYFDLSKIIKFSDFKVLNNIYLNCSESNFIEGLMLKKKNSCYIAGRKK
;
A
#
# COMPACT_ATOMS: atom_id res chain seq x y z
N GLU A 1 19.10 -2.98 10.12
CA GLU A 1 18.75 -4.41 10.33
C GLU A 1 17.59 -4.57 11.33
N ILE A 2 17.63 -3.93 12.51
CA ILE A 2 16.55 -3.99 13.52
C ILE A 2 15.22 -3.49 12.95
N GLU A 3 15.22 -2.39 12.20
CA GLU A 3 14.01 -1.82 11.60
C GLU A 3 13.23 -2.82 10.73
N ASN A 4 13.93 -3.76 10.10
CA ASN A 4 13.32 -4.76 9.22
C ASN A 4 12.54 -5.84 9.98
N ILE A 5 12.85 -6.06 11.25
CA ILE A 5 12.24 -7.13 12.08
C ILE A 5 11.42 -6.58 13.24
N TRP A 6 11.57 -5.28 13.55
CA TRP A 6 10.98 -4.67 14.74
C TRP A 6 9.47 -4.92 14.87
N ASN A 7 8.74 -4.73 13.79
CA ASN A 7 7.29 -4.89 13.79
C ASN A 7 6.81 -6.35 13.89
N GLY A 8 7.71 -7.33 13.66
CA GLY A 8 7.44 -8.76 13.85
C GLY A 8 7.89 -9.32 15.19
N LEU A 9 8.59 -8.51 15.99
CA LEU A 9 9.05 -8.92 17.30
C LEU A 9 7.96 -8.76 18.37
N LYS A 10 7.90 -9.72 19.29
CA LYS A 10 6.95 -9.71 20.43
C LYS A 10 7.71 -9.69 21.75
N PRO A 11 7.22 -8.95 22.77
CA PRO A 11 7.79 -9.04 24.12
C PRO A 11 7.84 -10.49 24.60
N PRO A 12 8.88 -10.86 25.40
CA PRO A 12 9.84 -10.01 26.11
C PRO A 12 11.15 -9.69 25.36
N TYR A 13 11.23 -9.78 24.03
CA TYR A 13 12.37 -9.41 23.17
C TYR A 13 13.71 -10.12 23.51
N VAL A 14 13.66 -11.28 24.14
CA VAL A 14 14.87 -11.99 24.65
C VAL A 14 15.86 -12.31 23.53
N ASP A 15 15.35 -12.80 22.39
CA ASP A 15 16.20 -13.17 21.25
C ASP A 15 16.85 -11.95 20.60
N LEU A 16 16.15 -10.82 20.53
CA LEU A 16 16.71 -9.57 20.08
C LEU A 16 17.86 -9.11 20.99
N ILE A 17 17.63 -9.13 22.31
CA ILE A 17 18.64 -8.70 23.29
C ILE A 17 19.87 -9.61 23.25
N LYS A 18 19.68 -10.94 23.13
CA LYS A 18 20.78 -11.90 22.99
C LYS A 18 21.59 -11.63 21.72
N TRP A 19 20.90 -11.42 20.58
CA TRP A 19 21.58 -11.12 19.32
C TRP A 19 22.37 -9.80 19.38
N LEU A 20 21.80 -8.74 19.93
CA LEU A 20 22.48 -7.43 20.11
C LEU A 20 23.73 -7.56 21.00
N LYS A 21 23.76 -8.51 21.92
CA LYS A 21 24.92 -8.81 22.78
C LYS A 21 25.91 -9.82 22.16
N ASN A 22 25.72 -10.21 20.90
CA ASN A 22 26.48 -11.28 20.24
C ASN A 22 26.40 -12.65 20.97
N GLN A 23 25.32 -12.88 21.69
CA GLN A 23 25.08 -14.10 22.48
C GLN A 23 24.00 -15.02 21.89
N GLY A 24 23.48 -14.68 20.70
CA GLY A 24 22.40 -15.40 20.03
C GLY A 24 22.37 -15.18 18.53
N LYS A 25 21.47 -15.91 17.86
CA LYS A 25 21.24 -15.76 16.42
C LYS A 25 20.33 -14.56 16.15
N TYR A 26 20.38 -14.04 14.90
CA TYR A 26 19.44 -13.05 14.41
C TYR A 26 18.00 -13.50 14.63
N PRO A 27 17.14 -12.68 15.27
CA PRO A 27 15.77 -13.07 15.57
C PRO A 27 15.00 -13.40 14.30
N LYS A 28 14.32 -14.53 14.30
CA LYS A 28 13.41 -14.90 13.22
C LYS A 28 12.04 -14.30 13.48
N VAL A 29 11.53 -13.55 12.52
CA VAL A 29 10.17 -13.02 12.51
C VAL A 29 9.38 -13.62 11.36
N GLU A 30 8.10 -13.84 11.57
CA GLU A 30 7.21 -14.28 10.49
C GLU A 30 6.93 -13.10 9.57
N ILE A 31 7.31 -13.20 8.31
CA ILE A 31 7.17 -12.11 7.31
C ILE A 31 5.70 -11.66 7.18
N SER A 32 4.76 -12.60 7.30
CA SER A 32 3.32 -12.30 7.22
C SER A 32 2.80 -11.50 8.43
N GLU A 33 3.53 -11.46 9.53
CA GLU A 33 3.21 -10.66 10.71
C GLU A 33 4.03 -9.36 10.79
N THR A 34 4.86 -9.10 9.77
CA THR A 34 5.83 -8.00 9.78
C THR A 34 5.38 -6.89 8.83
N PHE A 35 5.40 -5.66 9.31
CA PHE A 35 5.28 -4.47 8.47
C PHE A 35 6.61 -4.22 7.75
N HIS A 36 6.55 -3.99 6.45
CA HIS A 36 7.70 -3.58 5.66
C HIS A 36 7.69 -2.06 5.48
N THR A 37 8.78 -1.41 5.85
CA THR A 37 8.90 0.05 5.72
C THR A 37 8.51 0.52 4.33
N MET A 38 7.55 1.41 4.26
CA MET A 38 6.98 1.86 2.99
C MET A 38 7.93 2.79 2.23
N MET A 39 7.98 2.65 0.92
CA MET A 39 8.61 3.62 0.02
C MET A 39 7.84 4.93 0.05
N LEU A 40 8.55 6.06 0.18
CA LEU A 40 7.95 7.40 0.25
C LEU A 40 8.31 8.21 -0.99
N ALA A 41 7.32 8.92 -1.53
CA ALA A 41 7.50 9.80 -2.67
C ALA A 41 8.14 11.14 -2.28
N ASN A 42 8.88 11.73 -3.23
CA ASN A 42 9.32 13.12 -3.18
C ASN A 42 8.30 14.01 -3.89
N SER A 43 8.19 15.27 -3.46
CA SER A 43 7.43 16.27 -4.22
C SER A 43 8.19 16.61 -5.51
N ILE A 44 7.44 16.82 -6.59
CA ILE A 44 7.96 17.27 -7.87
C ILE A 44 7.46 18.68 -8.16
N ASN A 45 8.35 19.53 -8.66
CA ASN A 45 8.01 20.83 -9.18
C ASN A 45 8.10 20.79 -10.72
N LEU A 46 6.94 20.68 -11.39
CA LEU A 46 6.90 20.52 -12.83
C LEU A 46 7.62 21.65 -13.60
N LYS A 47 7.61 22.89 -13.10
CA LYS A 47 8.30 24.02 -13.76
C LYS A 47 9.82 23.85 -13.75
N LYS A 48 10.39 23.23 -12.69
CA LYS A 48 11.84 23.08 -12.52
C LYS A 48 12.33 21.69 -12.96
N ASP A 49 11.52 20.66 -12.75
CA ASP A 49 11.94 19.27 -12.87
C ASP A 49 11.55 18.65 -14.22
N ALA A 50 10.51 19.19 -14.91
CA ALA A 50 10.06 18.65 -16.21
C ALA A 50 11.14 18.63 -17.29
N VAL A 51 12.10 19.55 -17.22
CA VAL A 51 13.24 19.58 -18.16
C VAL A 51 14.29 18.51 -17.88
N LYS A 52 14.28 17.90 -16.69
CA LYS A 52 15.26 16.92 -16.24
C LYS A 52 14.79 15.47 -16.34
N ILE A 53 13.50 15.25 -16.56
CA ILE A 53 12.90 13.93 -16.57
C ILE A 53 12.18 13.67 -17.89
N ASN A 54 12.33 12.44 -18.41
CA ASN A 54 11.64 12.00 -19.62
C ASN A 54 10.25 11.43 -19.23
N PRO A 55 9.13 11.98 -19.74
CA PRO A 55 7.78 11.46 -19.46
C PRO A 55 7.63 9.96 -19.74
N ASN A 56 8.30 9.46 -20.78
CA ASN A 56 8.24 8.06 -21.17
C ASN A 56 8.81 7.09 -20.14
N ASP A 57 9.65 7.58 -19.22
CA ASP A 57 10.25 6.75 -18.17
C ASP A 57 9.30 6.56 -16.97
N TYR A 58 8.14 7.22 -16.97
CA TYR A 58 7.23 7.21 -15.84
C TYR A 58 5.87 6.65 -16.21
N LEU A 59 5.20 6.09 -15.22
CA LEU A 59 3.77 5.87 -15.20
C LEU A 59 3.15 6.82 -14.19
N ALA A 60 1.91 7.22 -14.44
CA ALA A 60 1.15 8.09 -13.54
C ALA A 60 -0.07 7.35 -13.00
N GLU A 61 -0.40 7.60 -11.74
CA GLU A 61 -1.61 7.15 -11.08
C GLU A 61 -2.21 8.31 -10.28
N TYR A 62 -3.50 8.23 -9.94
CA TYR A 62 -4.09 9.18 -9.02
C TYR A 62 -3.53 8.98 -7.60
N LYS A 63 -3.29 10.09 -6.91
CA LYS A 63 -3.03 10.12 -5.47
C LYS A 63 -4.37 10.25 -4.76
N TRP A 64 -4.83 9.13 -4.24
CA TRP A 64 -6.14 9.04 -3.59
C TRP A 64 -6.09 9.65 -2.19
N ASP A 65 -7.18 10.30 -1.77
CA ASP A 65 -7.36 10.82 -0.42
C ASP A 65 -7.95 9.74 0.50
N GLY A 66 -7.09 8.93 1.06
CA GLY A 66 -7.43 7.81 1.92
C GLY A 66 -6.39 7.56 3.01
N ILE A 67 -6.25 6.29 3.39
CA ILE A 67 -5.21 5.84 4.30
C ILE A 67 -4.35 4.81 3.58
N ARG A 68 -3.09 5.13 3.40
CA ARG A 68 -2.15 4.15 2.90
C ARG A 68 -2.01 3.00 3.88
N ILE A 69 -2.22 1.80 3.39
CA ILE A 69 -2.11 0.56 4.15
C ILE A 69 -1.20 -0.44 3.44
N GLN A 70 -0.62 -1.31 4.25
CA GLN A 70 0.03 -2.52 3.77
C GLN A 70 -0.78 -3.73 4.27
N ILE A 71 -1.15 -4.61 3.35
CA ILE A 71 -1.87 -5.83 3.67
C ILE A 71 -0.91 -7.00 3.54
N SER A 72 -0.75 -7.76 4.59
CA SER A 72 -0.01 -9.01 4.59
C SER A 72 -0.95 -10.18 4.83
N CYS A 73 -0.83 -11.23 4.03
CA CYS A 73 -1.63 -12.44 4.18
C CYS A 73 -0.77 -13.69 4.01
N LYS A 74 -0.96 -14.66 4.90
CA LYS A 74 -0.41 -16.02 4.80
C LYS A 74 -1.31 -16.97 5.58
N ASN A 75 -1.52 -18.19 5.06
CA ASN A 75 -2.36 -19.20 5.70
C ASN A 75 -3.77 -18.67 6.04
N ASN A 76 -4.34 -17.83 5.16
CA ASN A 76 -5.64 -17.17 5.32
C ASN A 76 -5.71 -16.21 6.53
N ASN A 77 -4.57 -15.88 7.14
CA ASN A 77 -4.47 -14.85 8.17
C ASN A 77 -4.09 -13.53 7.51
N THR A 78 -5.00 -12.57 7.50
CA THR A 78 -4.81 -11.24 6.92
C THR A 78 -4.49 -10.23 8.02
N LYS A 79 -3.41 -9.48 7.84
CA LYS A 79 -3.05 -8.33 8.67
C LYS A 79 -3.02 -7.07 7.83
N ILE A 80 -3.47 -5.97 8.42
CA ILE A 80 -3.52 -4.66 7.81
C ILE A 80 -2.70 -3.71 8.68
N PHE A 81 -1.65 -3.16 8.10
CA PHE A 81 -0.79 -2.20 8.76
C PHE A 81 -1.03 -0.79 8.23
N SER A 82 -1.10 0.18 9.12
CA SER A 82 -1.09 1.59 8.78
C SER A 82 0.25 2.01 8.18
N ARG A 83 0.33 3.24 7.68
CA ARG A 83 1.57 3.84 7.17
C ARG A 83 2.72 3.84 8.17
N THR A 84 2.42 3.85 9.46
CA THR A 84 3.40 3.84 10.55
C THR A 84 3.71 2.45 11.10
N GLY A 85 3.08 1.40 10.56
CA GLY A 85 3.28 0.00 10.96
C GLY A 85 2.38 -0.46 12.10
N GLU A 86 1.37 0.33 12.49
CA GLU A 86 0.37 -0.09 13.47
C GLU A 86 -0.58 -1.13 12.85
N ASP A 87 -0.85 -2.22 13.55
CA ASP A 87 -1.84 -3.23 13.15
C ASP A 87 -3.26 -2.68 13.39
N ILE A 88 -3.95 -2.37 12.30
CA ILE A 88 -5.32 -1.83 12.28
C ILE A 88 -6.36 -2.85 11.78
N SER A 89 -5.99 -4.12 11.65
CA SER A 89 -6.85 -5.19 11.13
C SER A 89 -8.21 -5.24 11.81
N HIS A 90 -8.23 -5.02 13.13
CA HIS A 90 -9.44 -5.04 13.94
C HIS A 90 -10.48 -3.96 13.55
N SER A 91 -10.04 -2.85 12.96
CA SER A 91 -10.93 -1.78 12.50
C SER A 91 -11.58 -2.06 11.13
N PHE A 92 -11.04 -3.02 10.39
CA PHE A 92 -11.43 -3.36 9.02
C PHE A 92 -11.60 -4.88 8.81
N PRO A 93 -12.43 -5.55 9.63
CA PRO A 93 -12.56 -7.01 9.63
C PRO A 93 -13.11 -7.58 8.33
N GLU A 94 -13.72 -6.75 7.48
CA GLU A 94 -14.21 -7.14 6.16
C GLU A 94 -13.12 -7.24 5.08
N ILE A 95 -11.95 -6.62 5.31
CA ILE A 95 -10.83 -6.65 4.36
C ILE A 95 -10.02 -7.92 4.60
N LEU A 96 -10.39 -8.97 3.92
CA LEU A 96 -9.76 -10.29 4.06
C LEU A 96 -9.25 -10.78 2.70
N ILE A 97 -8.08 -11.41 2.72
CA ILE A 97 -7.50 -12.13 1.59
C ILE A 97 -7.44 -13.60 1.94
N ASN A 98 -7.96 -14.44 1.07
CA ASN A 98 -7.88 -15.89 1.22
C ASN A 98 -6.68 -16.40 0.43
N SER A 99 -5.53 -16.55 1.09
CA SER A 99 -4.31 -17.09 0.49
C SER A 99 -3.54 -17.96 1.47
N LYS A 100 -3.15 -19.15 1.04
CA LYS A 100 -2.24 -20.02 1.80
C LYS A 100 -0.80 -19.53 1.74
N LYS A 101 -0.41 -18.89 0.63
CA LYS A 101 0.94 -18.39 0.38
C LYS A 101 1.08 -16.94 0.80
N LEU A 102 2.29 -16.54 1.13
CA LEU A 102 2.59 -15.17 1.50
C LEU A 102 2.29 -14.19 0.36
N LEU A 103 1.52 -13.17 0.70
CA LEU A 103 1.26 -11.98 -0.11
C LEU A 103 1.50 -10.74 0.75
N VAL A 104 2.15 -9.74 0.20
CA VAL A 104 2.24 -8.41 0.81
C VAL A 104 1.89 -7.37 -0.25
N LEU A 105 0.84 -6.61 0.01
CA LEU A 105 0.23 -5.65 -0.91
C LEU A 105 0.32 -4.25 -0.33
N ASP A 106 0.47 -3.25 -1.20
CA ASP A 106 0.45 -1.83 -0.84
C ASP A 106 -0.74 -1.16 -1.55
N GLY A 107 -1.55 -0.42 -0.82
CA GLY A 107 -2.76 0.17 -1.36
C GLY A 107 -3.29 1.34 -0.53
N GLU A 108 -4.30 2.00 -1.07
CA GLU A 108 -5.05 3.04 -0.37
C GLU A 108 -6.38 2.50 0.11
N LEU A 109 -6.62 2.55 1.41
CA LEU A 109 -7.90 2.25 2.02
C LEU A 109 -8.81 3.47 1.90
N LEU A 110 -9.96 3.29 1.29
CA LEU A 110 -10.93 4.33 0.99
C LEU A 110 -12.28 3.96 1.57
N ALA A 111 -13.01 4.95 2.12
CA ALA A 111 -14.44 4.78 2.30
C ALA A 111 -15.10 4.83 0.92
N GLY A 112 -16.11 3.98 0.69
CA GLY A 112 -16.80 3.97 -0.60
C GLY A 112 -17.61 2.72 -0.82
N LYS A 113 -18.41 2.74 -1.89
CA LYS A 113 -19.25 1.63 -2.32
C LYS A 113 -19.06 1.40 -3.81
N ASP A 114 -19.03 0.12 -4.21
CA ASP A 114 -18.84 -0.28 -5.60
C ASP A 114 -17.64 0.43 -6.25
N PHE A 115 -16.54 0.55 -5.49
CA PHE A 115 -15.29 1.21 -5.85
C PHE A 115 -15.41 2.72 -6.15
N THR A 116 -16.53 3.33 -5.78
CA THR A 116 -16.72 4.77 -5.83
C THR A 116 -16.38 5.37 -4.46
N PRO A 117 -15.35 6.23 -4.35
CA PRO A 117 -14.93 6.79 -3.08
C PRO A 117 -15.97 7.73 -2.46
N PHE A 118 -16.00 7.77 -1.13
CA PHE A 118 -16.68 8.77 -0.31
C PHE A 118 -15.66 9.74 0.30
N PRO A 119 -16.10 10.91 0.79
CA PRO A 119 -15.20 11.85 1.47
C PRO A 119 -14.45 11.20 2.63
N PHE A 120 -13.18 11.57 2.82
CA PHE A 120 -12.28 11.02 3.83
C PHE A 120 -12.86 11.02 5.26
N GLY A 121 -13.68 12.02 5.62
CA GLY A 121 -14.36 12.07 6.91
C GLY A 121 -15.25 10.86 7.24
N ILE A 122 -15.72 10.13 6.20
CA ILE A 122 -16.45 8.87 6.39
C ILE A 122 -15.49 7.76 6.87
N LEU A 123 -14.28 7.70 6.30
CA LEU A 123 -13.26 6.74 6.70
C LEU A 123 -12.77 6.99 8.14
N GLN A 124 -12.62 8.26 8.53
CA GLN A 124 -12.19 8.63 9.88
C GLN A 124 -13.10 8.05 10.98
N LYS A 125 -14.40 7.89 10.72
CA LYS A 125 -15.35 7.28 11.66
C LYS A 125 -15.05 5.81 11.97
N ARG A 126 -14.29 5.14 11.09
CA ARG A 126 -13.87 3.74 11.23
C ARG A 126 -12.54 3.61 11.96
N LEU A 127 -11.67 4.63 11.88
CA LEU A 127 -10.37 4.62 12.55
C LEU A 127 -10.52 4.47 14.07
N ASN A 128 -9.59 3.74 14.67
CA ASN A 128 -9.52 3.50 16.14
C ASN A 128 -10.73 2.74 16.71
N LYS A 129 -11.59 2.15 15.88
CA LYS A 129 -12.69 1.30 16.35
C LYS A 129 -12.20 -0.14 16.46
N LYS A 130 -11.83 -0.57 17.68
CA LYS A 130 -11.33 -1.93 17.94
C LYS A 130 -12.35 -3.03 17.64
N SER A 131 -13.65 -2.69 17.60
CA SER A 131 -14.72 -3.64 17.27
C SER A 131 -15.87 -2.86 16.61
N PRO A 132 -15.80 -2.61 15.29
CA PRO A 132 -16.84 -1.88 14.60
C PRO A 132 -18.15 -2.68 14.59
N SER A 133 -19.27 -2.02 14.91
CA SER A 133 -20.59 -2.66 14.86
C SER A 133 -21.02 -2.97 13.41
N LYS A 134 -21.88 -3.97 13.20
CA LYS A 134 -22.45 -4.27 11.88
C LYS A 134 -23.08 -3.04 11.23
N LYS A 135 -23.78 -2.20 12.03
CA LYS A 135 -24.36 -0.94 11.55
C LYS A 135 -23.30 -0.01 10.99
N LEU A 136 -22.14 0.12 11.68
CA LEU A 136 -21.04 0.96 11.24
C LEU A 136 -20.38 0.43 9.96
N LEU A 137 -20.21 -0.88 9.82
CA LEU A 137 -19.69 -1.52 8.60
C LEU A 137 -20.56 -1.21 7.38
N ILE A 138 -21.88 -1.26 7.55
CA ILE A 138 -22.85 -0.99 6.49
C ILE A 138 -22.93 0.50 6.16
N SER A 139 -22.95 1.37 7.17
CA SER A 139 -23.09 2.83 6.95
C SER A 139 -21.82 3.50 6.48
N ASN A 140 -20.66 2.92 6.75
CA ASN A 140 -19.34 3.42 6.37
C ASN A 140 -18.53 2.31 5.67
N PRO A 141 -19.00 1.83 4.51
CA PRO A 141 -18.30 0.77 3.77
C PRO A 141 -16.94 1.24 3.31
N VAL A 142 -16.02 0.30 3.15
CA VAL A 142 -14.65 0.57 2.72
C VAL A 142 -14.23 -0.40 1.63
N PHE A 143 -13.23 0.01 0.85
CA PHE A 143 -12.50 -0.83 -0.09
C PHE A 143 -11.04 -0.40 -0.16
N VAL A 144 -10.20 -1.23 -0.75
CA VAL A 144 -8.77 -0.96 -0.93
C VAL A 144 -8.47 -0.83 -2.41
N ARG A 145 -7.82 0.27 -2.80
CA ARG A 145 -7.29 0.47 -4.15
C ARG A 145 -5.81 0.11 -4.15
N LEU A 146 -5.51 -1.06 -4.69
CA LEU A 146 -4.17 -1.62 -4.72
C LEU A 146 -3.32 -0.94 -5.80
N TYR A 147 -2.08 -0.60 -5.48
CA TYR A 147 -1.17 0.03 -6.42
C TYR A 147 0.24 -0.56 -6.47
N ASP A 148 0.59 -1.46 -5.53
CA ASP A 148 1.86 -2.20 -5.56
C ASP A 148 1.73 -3.55 -4.85
N ILE A 149 2.70 -4.44 -5.08
CA ILE A 149 2.85 -5.73 -4.44
C ILE A 149 4.32 -5.97 -4.15
N LEU A 150 4.63 -6.38 -2.91
CA LEU A 150 5.98 -6.53 -2.39
C LEU A 150 6.41 -7.99 -2.33
N PHE A 151 5.47 -8.86 -1.97
CA PHE A 151 5.68 -10.31 -1.92
C PHE A 151 4.55 -11.01 -2.67
N TYR A 152 4.91 -11.98 -3.49
CA TYR A 152 3.97 -12.80 -4.24
C TYR A 152 4.34 -14.28 -4.13
N ASN A 153 3.48 -15.10 -3.54
CA ASN A 153 3.68 -16.54 -3.37
C ASN A 153 5.04 -16.90 -2.75
N GLU A 154 5.38 -16.31 -1.61
CA GLU A 154 6.64 -16.44 -0.85
C GLU A 154 7.86 -15.70 -1.48
N LEU A 155 7.77 -15.22 -2.70
CA LEU A 155 8.86 -14.50 -3.35
C LEU A 155 8.87 -13.03 -2.94
N ASP A 156 10.01 -12.54 -2.46
CA ASP A 156 10.28 -11.11 -2.34
C ASP A 156 10.53 -10.54 -3.74
N ILE A 157 9.66 -9.66 -4.19
CA ILE A 157 9.73 -9.05 -5.52
C ILE A 157 10.01 -7.55 -5.47
N ARG A 158 10.42 -7.02 -4.31
CA ARG A 158 10.72 -5.59 -4.14
C ARG A 158 11.85 -5.10 -5.04
N ASP A 159 12.80 -5.96 -5.37
CA ASP A 159 13.92 -5.64 -6.27
C ASP A 159 13.54 -5.63 -7.76
N LEU A 160 12.35 -6.11 -8.10
CA LEU A 160 11.82 -5.97 -9.46
C LEU A 160 11.37 -4.53 -9.75
N SER A 161 11.34 -4.18 -11.02
CA SER A 161 10.77 -2.90 -11.48
C SER A 161 9.29 -2.77 -11.14
N ILE A 162 8.78 -1.53 -10.99
CA ILE A 162 7.33 -1.31 -10.73
C ILE A 162 6.47 -1.92 -11.84
N ILE A 163 6.93 -1.93 -13.09
CA ILE A 163 6.18 -2.54 -14.21
C ILE A 163 6.04 -4.05 -14.00
N GLU A 164 7.10 -4.73 -13.56
CA GLU A 164 7.06 -6.16 -13.29
C GLU A 164 6.17 -6.45 -12.08
N ARG A 165 6.33 -5.69 -10.99
CA ARG A 165 5.47 -5.83 -9.81
C ARG A 165 4.00 -5.63 -10.15
N LYS A 166 3.66 -4.68 -11.03
CA LYS A 166 2.27 -4.47 -11.49
C LYS A 166 1.71 -5.69 -12.22
N LYS A 167 2.50 -6.41 -13.00
CA LYS A 167 2.06 -7.67 -13.63
C LYS A 167 1.71 -8.73 -12.58
N PHE A 168 2.49 -8.83 -11.50
CA PHE A 168 2.16 -9.71 -10.38
C PHE A 168 0.90 -9.25 -9.64
N LEU A 169 0.72 -7.94 -9.45
CA LEU A 169 -0.48 -7.37 -8.85
C LEU A 169 -1.73 -7.66 -9.68
N GLU A 170 -1.66 -7.49 -10.99
CA GLU A 170 -2.75 -7.84 -11.91
C GLU A 170 -3.07 -9.34 -11.87
N LYS A 171 -2.04 -10.20 -11.86
CA LYS A 171 -2.21 -11.65 -11.73
C LYS A 171 -2.89 -12.02 -10.42
N PHE A 172 -2.50 -11.40 -9.32
CA PHE A 172 -3.17 -11.57 -8.03
C PHE A 172 -4.63 -11.11 -8.11
N PHE A 173 -4.88 -9.93 -8.64
CA PHE A 173 -6.22 -9.35 -8.73
C PHE A 173 -7.18 -10.24 -9.54
N LEU A 174 -6.71 -10.81 -10.64
CA LEU A 174 -7.49 -11.77 -11.45
C LEU A 174 -7.82 -13.05 -10.66
N SER A 175 -7.00 -13.44 -9.69
CA SER A 175 -7.24 -14.63 -8.86
C SER A 175 -8.31 -14.43 -7.79
N ILE A 176 -8.71 -13.18 -7.52
CA ILE A 176 -9.72 -12.79 -6.53
C ILE A 176 -10.96 -12.18 -7.20
N SER A 177 -11.35 -12.66 -8.36
CA SER A 177 -12.37 -12.08 -9.26
C SER A 177 -13.75 -11.82 -8.63
N GLU A 178 -14.11 -12.50 -7.54
CA GLU A 178 -15.39 -12.29 -6.83
C GLU A 178 -15.28 -11.34 -5.63
N ASN A 179 -14.14 -10.64 -5.51
CA ASN A 179 -13.94 -9.77 -4.36
C ASN A 179 -14.74 -8.46 -4.47
N LYS A 180 -15.27 -8.00 -3.33
CA LYS A 180 -16.05 -6.77 -3.20
C LYS A 180 -15.25 -5.61 -2.59
N TYR A 181 -14.00 -5.88 -2.18
CA TYR A 181 -13.25 -4.97 -1.32
C TYR A 181 -11.94 -4.49 -1.95
N PHE A 182 -11.56 -5.03 -3.11
CA PHE A 182 -10.29 -4.69 -3.76
C PHE A 182 -10.52 -4.17 -5.17
N ASP A 183 -9.84 -3.09 -5.51
CA ASP A 183 -9.77 -2.49 -6.84
C ASP A 183 -8.31 -2.22 -7.20
N LEU A 184 -8.01 -2.02 -8.48
CA LEU A 184 -6.68 -1.65 -8.94
C LEU A 184 -6.59 -0.15 -9.22
N SER A 185 -5.49 0.46 -8.77
CA SER A 185 -5.14 1.81 -9.19
C SER A 185 -4.80 1.82 -10.68
N LYS A 186 -5.62 2.53 -11.46
CA LYS A 186 -5.49 2.60 -12.91
C LYS A 186 -4.29 3.49 -13.30
N ILE A 187 -3.53 3.02 -14.29
CA ILE A 187 -2.47 3.81 -14.90
C ILE A 187 -3.10 4.87 -15.81
N ILE A 188 -2.71 6.12 -15.57
CA ILE A 188 -3.12 7.27 -16.38
C ILE A 188 -2.18 7.34 -17.59
N LYS A 189 -2.75 7.31 -18.79
CA LYS A 189 -1.99 7.52 -20.03
C LYS A 189 -1.72 9.01 -20.23
N PHE A 190 -0.49 9.38 -20.49
CA PHE A 190 -0.08 10.73 -20.84
C PHE A 190 1.10 10.68 -21.83
N SER A 191 1.16 11.65 -22.73
CA SER A 191 2.21 11.78 -23.75
C SER A 191 3.37 12.66 -23.27
N ASP A 192 3.05 13.68 -22.50
CA ASP A 192 3.99 14.70 -22.06
C ASP A 192 3.52 15.35 -20.74
N PHE A 193 4.36 16.21 -20.16
CA PHE A 193 4.03 16.89 -18.90
C PHE A 193 2.97 17.95 -19.03
N LYS A 194 2.67 18.46 -20.22
CA LYS A 194 1.58 19.41 -20.41
C LYS A 194 0.24 18.73 -20.28
N VAL A 195 0.09 17.54 -20.89
CA VAL A 195 -1.09 16.69 -20.72
C VAL A 195 -1.25 16.29 -19.24
N LEU A 196 -0.17 15.87 -18.62
CA LEU A 196 -0.18 15.48 -17.19
C LEU A 196 -0.60 16.64 -16.28
N ASN A 197 -0.11 17.85 -16.55
CA ASN A 197 -0.47 19.05 -15.80
C ASN A 197 -1.96 19.38 -15.93
N ASN A 198 -2.54 19.23 -17.12
CA ASN A 198 -3.98 19.42 -17.31
C ASN A 198 -4.79 18.41 -16.50
N ILE A 199 -4.35 17.12 -16.48
CA ILE A 199 -4.99 16.09 -15.64
C ILE A 199 -4.87 16.46 -14.17
N TYR A 200 -3.69 16.94 -13.73
CA TYR A 200 -3.46 17.37 -12.35
C TYR A 200 -4.37 18.53 -11.93
N LEU A 201 -4.54 19.53 -12.78
CA LEU A 201 -5.43 20.66 -12.50
C LEU A 201 -6.89 20.20 -12.31
N ASN A 202 -7.34 19.23 -13.10
CA ASN A 202 -8.68 18.67 -12.95
C ASN A 202 -8.85 17.80 -11.68
N CYS A 203 -7.75 17.33 -11.06
CA CYS A 203 -7.84 16.61 -9.79
C CYS A 203 -8.39 17.49 -8.66
N SER A 204 -8.17 18.81 -8.71
CA SER A 204 -8.65 19.76 -7.69
C SER A 204 -10.17 19.83 -7.59
N GLU A 205 -10.89 19.41 -8.64
CA GLU A 205 -12.35 19.34 -8.66
C GLU A 205 -12.90 18.09 -7.93
N SER A 206 -12.03 17.14 -7.61
CA SER A 206 -12.41 15.90 -6.94
C SER A 206 -12.16 15.98 -5.43
N ASN A 207 -13.17 15.60 -4.65
CA ASN A 207 -13.04 15.47 -3.19
C ASN A 207 -12.31 14.21 -2.73
N PHE A 208 -11.77 13.40 -3.67
CA PHE A 208 -11.18 12.08 -3.37
C PHE A 208 -9.78 11.91 -3.93
N ILE A 209 -9.27 12.90 -4.69
CA ILE A 209 -7.97 12.84 -5.35
C ILE A 209 -7.15 14.04 -4.89
N GLU A 210 -6.02 13.77 -4.23
CA GLU A 210 -5.10 14.80 -3.77
C GLU A 210 -4.13 15.28 -4.88
N GLY A 211 -4.05 14.55 -5.99
CA GLY A 211 -3.17 14.85 -7.10
C GLY A 211 -2.71 13.61 -7.86
N LEU A 212 -1.47 13.62 -8.31
CA LEU A 212 -0.90 12.54 -9.12
C LEU A 212 0.36 11.96 -8.48
N MET A 213 0.60 10.68 -8.70
CA MET A 213 1.80 9.95 -8.34
C MET A 213 2.55 9.53 -9.59
N LEU A 214 3.77 10.04 -9.77
CA LEU A 214 4.68 9.59 -10.82
C LEU A 214 5.60 8.50 -10.26
N LYS A 215 5.64 7.37 -10.96
CA LYS A 215 6.47 6.22 -10.60
C LYS A 215 7.40 5.91 -11.76
N LYS A 216 8.72 5.91 -11.50
CA LYS A 216 9.69 5.57 -12.55
C LYS A 216 9.56 4.08 -12.91
N LYS A 217 9.34 3.77 -14.18
CA LYS A 217 9.01 2.43 -14.69
C LYS A 217 9.97 1.33 -14.24
N ASN A 218 11.26 1.64 -14.21
CA ASN A 218 12.32 0.69 -13.83
C ASN A 218 12.74 0.78 -12.36
N SER A 219 11.92 1.40 -11.48
CA SER A 219 12.29 1.52 -10.07
C SER A 219 11.91 0.31 -9.26
N CYS A 220 12.84 -0.14 -8.40
CA CYS A 220 12.60 -1.09 -7.33
C CYS A 220 11.78 -0.43 -6.21
N TYR A 221 11.25 -1.24 -5.30
CA TYR A 221 10.61 -0.77 -4.09
C TYR A 221 11.65 -0.55 -2.99
N ILE A 222 11.97 0.70 -2.71
CA ILE A 222 13.01 1.07 -1.74
C ILE A 222 12.35 1.68 -0.51
N ALA A 223 12.63 1.11 0.66
CA ALA A 223 12.11 1.58 1.93
C ALA A 223 12.50 3.05 2.22
N GLY A 224 11.56 3.80 2.77
CA GLY A 224 11.76 5.19 3.15
C GLY A 224 11.78 6.17 1.96
N ARG A 225 12.36 7.34 2.18
CA ARG A 225 12.47 8.39 1.17
C ARG A 225 13.88 8.39 0.58
N LYS A 226 13.99 8.05 -0.70
CA LYS A 226 15.24 8.16 -1.43
C LYS A 226 15.54 9.66 -1.69
N LYS A 227 16.71 10.09 -1.31
CA LYS A 227 17.24 11.43 -1.64
C LYS A 227 17.75 11.48 -3.08
#